data_f213be46154b96694ddee2dc0947d5e8
#
_entry.id   f213be46154b96694ddee2dc0947d5e8
#
_cell.length_a   1.000
_cell.length_b   1.000
_cell.length_c   1.000
_cell.angle_alpha   90.00
_cell.angle_beta   90.00
_cell.angle_gamma   90.00
#
_symmetry.space_group_name_H-M   'P 1'
#
loop_
_entity.id
_entity.type
_entity.pdbx_description
1 polymer ?
#
loop_
_entity_poly.entity_id
_entity_poly.type
_entity_poly.pdbx_seq_one_letter_code
_entity_poly.pdbx_strand_id
1 'polypeptide(L)' 'MQIKETFLNLTKTYKNAIDRLEKLFDPEFEKAVKLINSSYGHIVVCGMGKSGLVGRKISATLASTGTPSYFLHPGEAI' A
#
# COMPACT_ATOMS: atom_id res chain seq x y z
N MET A 1 31.98 13.85 1.34
CA MET A 1 30.65 13.44 0.82
C MET A 1 30.07 14.57 -0.01
N GLN A 2 29.59 14.25 -1.18
CA GLN A 2 28.93 15.22 -2.05
C GLN A 2 27.44 15.12 -1.85
N ILE A 3 26.87 16.08 -1.17
CA ILE A 3 25.45 16.09 -0.80
C ILE A 3 24.56 16.10 -2.06
N LYS A 4 24.90 16.94 -3.03
CA LYS A 4 24.15 17.04 -4.27
C LYS A 4 24.13 15.71 -5.06
N GLU A 5 25.28 15.07 -5.14
CA GLU A 5 25.40 13.78 -5.83
C GLU A 5 24.55 12.70 -5.14
N THR A 6 24.61 12.65 -3.82
CA THR A 6 23.81 11.70 -3.03
C THR A 6 22.32 11.95 -3.25
N PHE A 7 21.90 13.20 -3.26
CA PHE A 7 20.51 13.59 -3.49
C PHE A 7 20.03 13.16 -4.87
N LEU A 8 20.84 13.39 -5.91
CA LEU A 8 20.49 13.03 -7.28
C LEU A 8 20.42 11.51 -7.46
N ASN A 9 21.32 10.77 -6.83
CA ASN A 9 21.30 9.31 -6.87
C ASN A 9 20.05 8.75 -6.20
N LEU A 10 19.65 9.33 -5.08
CA LEU A 10 18.44 8.94 -4.37
C LEU A 10 17.19 9.19 -5.23
N THR A 11 17.13 10.38 -5.84
CA THR A 11 16.02 10.74 -6.74
C THR A 11 15.91 9.76 -7.91
N LYS A 12 17.04 9.41 -8.50
CA LYS A 12 17.09 8.47 -9.62
C LYS A 12 16.58 7.09 -9.19
N THR A 13 16.98 6.64 -8.01
CA THR A 13 16.51 5.35 -7.47
C THR A 13 15.00 5.33 -7.32
N TYR A 14 14.41 6.39 -6.79
CA TYR A 14 12.96 6.49 -6.63
C TYR A 14 12.24 6.56 -7.98
N LYS A 15 12.78 7.29 -8.95
CA LYS A 15 12.21 7.34 -10.31
C LYS A 15 12.17 5.95 -10.93
N ASN A 16 13.25 5.20 -10.81
CA ASN A 16 13.33 3.84 -11.35
C ASN A 16 12.32 2.91 -10.66
N ALA A 17 12.13 3.07 -9.35
CA ALA A 17 11.16 2.28 -8.60
C ALA A 17 9.73 2.57 -9.06
N ILE A 18 9.40 3.83 -9.31
CA ILE A 18 8.09 4.25 -9.80
C ILE A 18 7.85 3.69 -11.21
N ASP A 19 8.87 3.72 -12.08
CA ASP A 19 8.75 3.15 -13.43
C ASP A 19 8.45 1.65 -13.38
N ARG A 20 9.05 0.93 -12.43
CA ARG A 20 8.76 -0.51 -12.23
C ARG A 20 7.33 -0.72 -11.76
N LEU A 21 6.81 0.17 -10.93
CA LEU A 21 5.44 0.08 -10.42
C LEU A 21 4.43 0.09 -11.56
N GLU A 22 4.62 0.92 -12.56
CA GLU A 22 3.73 0.97 -13.71
C GLU A 22 3.63 -0.38 -14.42
N LYS A 23 4.72 -1.13 -14.46
CA LYS A 23 4.79 -2.44 -15.12
C LYS A 23 4.13 -3.54 -14.31
N LEU A 24 3.85 -3.31 -13.04
CA LEU A 24 3.21 -4.29 -12.17
C LEU A 24 1.70 -4.30 -12.29
N PHE A 25 1.12 -3.30 -12.95
CA PHE A 25 -0.33 -3.28 -13.16
C PHE A 25 -0.72 -4.45 -14.06
N ASP A 26 -1.66 -5.25 -13.60
CA ASP A 26 -2.15 -6.41 -14.34
C ASP A 26 -3.65 -6.62 -14.04
N PRO A 27 -4.29 -7.59 -14.72
CA PRO A 27 -5.71 -7.87 -14.48
C PRO A 27 -6.04 -8.28 -13.05
N GLU A 28 -5.11 -8.92 -12.35
CA GLU A 28 -5.32 -9.32 -10.96
C GLU A 28 -5.40 -8.11 -10.04
N PHE A 29 -4.55 -7.10 -10.30
CA PHE A 29 -4.60 -5.85 -9.56
C PHE A 29 -5.96 -5.15 -9.77
N GLU A 30 -6.41 -5.09 -11.01
CA GLU A 30 -7.70 -4.49 -11.34
C GLU A 30 -8.86 -5.23 -10.67
N LYS A 31 -8.82 -6.56 -10.64
CA LYS A 31 -9.81 -7.36 -9.95
C LYS A 31 -9.86 -7.06 -8.46
N ALA A 32 -8.70 -6.91 -7.83
CA ALA A 32 -8.63 -6.59 -6.41
C ALA A 32 -9.29 -5.25 -6.12
N VAL A 33 -9.00 -4.23 -6.90
CA VAL A 33 -9.60 -2.90 -6.74
C VAL A 33 -11.11 -2.96 -6.92
N LYS A 34 -11.58 -3.65 -7.96
CA LYS A 34 -13.02 -3.79 -8.21
C LYS A 34 -13.71 -4.53 -7.09
N LEU A 35 -13.09 -5.57 -6.55
CA LEU A 35 -13.65 -6.34 -5.44
C LEU A 35 -13.80 -5.47 -4.20
N ILE A 36 -12.78 -4.69 -3.87
CA ILE A 36 -12.82 -3.76 -2.73
C ILE A 36 -13.94 -2.73 -2.94
N ASN A 37 -14.01 -2.16 -4.13
CA ASN A 37 -14.98 -1.10 -4.44
C ASN A 37 -16.44 -1.58 -4.44
N SER A 38 -16.67 -2.85 -4.73
CA SER A 38 -18.00 -3.44 -4.77
C SER A 38 -18.41 -4.13 -3.48
N SER A 39 -17.54 -4.19 -2.48
CA SER A 39 -17.82 -4.90 -1.24
C SER A 39 -18.78 -4.11 -0.34
N TYR A 40 -19.52 -4.82 0.49
CA TYR A 40 -20.35 -4.27 1.54
C TYR A 40 -19.69 -4.54 2.88
N GLY A 41 -19.86 -3.62 3.82
CA GLY A 41 -19.26 -3.76 5.14
C GLY A 41 -17.84 -3.18 5.19
N HIS A 42 -17.01 -3.78 6.01
CA HIS A 42 -15.65 -3.26 6.27
C HIS A 42 -14.60 -4.04 5.53
N ILE A 43 -13.55 -3.32 5.08
CA ILE A 43 -12.34 -3.94 4.58
C ILE A 43 -11.40 -4.15 5.77
N VAL A 44 -10.97 -5.39 5.97
CA VAL A 44 -10.03 -5.72 7.04
C VAL A 44 -8.65 -5.90 6.42
N VAL A 45 -7.69 -5.12 6.90
CA VAL A 45 -6.30 -5.23 6.45
C VAL A 45 -5.48 -5.86 7.56
N CYS A 46 -4.67 -6.84 7.21
CA CYS A 46 -3.90 -7.62 8.18
C CYS A 46 -2.46 -7.77 7.72
N GLY A 47 -1.52 -7.68 8.64
CA GLY A 47 -0.10 -7.87 8.32
C GLY A 47 0.77 -7.77 9.56
N MET A 48 2.01 -8.24 9.45
CA MET A 48 2.97 -8.24 10.55
C MET A 48 4.23 -7.47 10.16
N GLY A 49 4.95 -6.92 11.16
CA GLY A 49 6.20 -6.22 10.94
C GLY A 49 6.04 -5.04 9.99
N LYS A 50 6.93 -4.93 9.01
CA LYS A 50 6.91 -3.83 8.03
C LYS A 50 5.66 -3.88 7.17
N SER A 51 5.20 -5.07 6.78
CA SER A 51 3.95 -5.24 6.04
C SER A 51 2.76 -4.75 6.85
N GLY A 52 2.78 -4.97 8.17
CA GLY A 52 1.75 -4.46 9.06
C GLY A 52 1.69 -2.94 9.10
N LEU A 53 2.85 -2.28 9.12
CA LEU A 53 2.92 -0.83 9.11
C LEU A 53 2.32 -0.25 7.81
N VAL A 54 2.65 -0.85 6.67
CA VAL A 54 2.08 -0.46 5.38
C VAL A 54 0.58 -0.72 5.37
N GLY A 55 0.14 -1.86 5.90
CA GLY A 55 -1.27 -2.21 5.98
C GLY A 55 -2.07 -1.22 6.81
N ARG A 56 -1.52 -0.74 7.93
CA ARG A 56 -2.16 0.30 8.75
C ARG A 56 -2.36 1.58 7.96
N LYS A 57 -1.38 1.97 7.16
CA LYS A 57 -1.47 3.15 6.32
C LYS A 57 -2.55 2.99 5.26
N ILE A 58 -2.60 1.84 4.61
CA ILE A 58 -3.61 1.53 3.60
C ILE A 58 -5.01 1.59 4.22
N SER A 59 -5.20 0.96 5.37
CA SER A 59 -6.49 0.93 6.07
C SER A 59 -6.94 2.34 6.45
N ALA A 60 -6.04 3.15 6.98
CA ALA A 60 -6.33 4.53 7.36
C ALA A 60 -6.72 5.36 6.13
N THR A 61 -6.04 5.16 5.01
CA THR A 61 -6.34 5.87 3.76
C THR A 61 -7.71 5.46 3.22
N LEU A 62 -8.04 4.17 3.23
CA LEU A 62 -9.34 3.69 2.80
C LEU A 62 -10.46 4.31 3.66
N ALA A 63 -10.29 4.28 4.97
CA ALA A 63 -11.29 4.84 5.90
C ALA A 63 -11.49 6.34 5.67
N SER A 64 -10.41 7.09 5.44
CA SER A 64 -10.49 8.54 5.23
C SER A 64 -11.07 8.92 3.88
N THR A 65 -11.09 8.02 2.91
CA THR A 65 -11.61 8.27 1.57
C THR A 65 -12.98 7.63 1.32
N GLY A 66 -13.66 7.20 2.36
CA GLY A 66 -15.06 6.75 2.26
C GLY A 66 -15.25 5.24 2.20
N THR A 67 -14.18 4.45 2.28
CA THR A 67 -14.30 2.98 2.34
C THR A 67 -14.04 2.53 3.77
N PRO A 68 -15.07 2.02 4.49
CA PRO A 68 -14.85 1.56 5.86
C PRO A 68 -13.79 0.49 5.94
N SER A 69 -12.78 0.73 6.74
CA SER A 69 -11.64 -0.18 6.87
C SER A 69 -11.03 -0.08 8.25
N TYR A 70 -10.47 -1.18 8.74
CA TYR A 70 -9.66 -1.19 9.94
C TYR A 70 -8.55 -2.22 9.81
N PHE A 71 -7.51 -2.01 10.61
CA PHE A 71 -6.36 -2.91 10.63
C PHE A 71 -6.52 -3.91 11.77
N LEU A 72 -6.20 -5.19 11.47
CA LEU A 72 -6.21 -6.26 12.45
C LEU A 72 -4.84 -6.92 12.49
N HIS A 73 -4.19 -6.88 13.65
CA HIS A 73 -2.93 -7.60 13.83
C HIS A 73 -3.22 -9.11 13.90
N PRO A 74 -2.44 -9.96 13.20
CA PRO A 74 -2.70 -11.41 13.21
C PRO A 74 -2.77 -12.04 14.60
N GLY A 75 -1.99 -11.54 15.56
CA GLY A 75 -2.03 -12.01 16.93
C GLY A 75 -3.34 -11.76 17.65
N GLU A 76 -4.11 -10.77 17.21
CA GLU A 76 -5.41 -10.42 17.77
C GLU A 76 -6.57 -11.16 17.08
N ALA A 77 -6.29 -11.82 15.96
CA ALA A 77 -7.29 -12.53 15.18
C ALA A 77 -7.61 -13.92 15.71
N ILE A 78 -6.91 -14.37 16.73
CA ILE A 78 -7.04 -15.72 17.31
C ILE A 78 -8.16 -15.74 18.35
#